data_65c168029c22c1354f9515cffd9e1013
#
_entry.id   65c168029c22c1354f9515cffd9e1013
#
_cell.length_a   1.000
_cell.length_b   1.000
_cell.length_c   1.000
_cell.angle_alpha   90.00
_cell.angle_beta   90.00
_cell.angle_gamma   90.00
#
_symmetry.space_group_name_H-M   'P 1'
#
loop_
_entity.id
_entity.type
_entity.pdbx_description
1 polymer ?
#
loop_
_entity_poly.entity_id
_entity_poly.type
_entity_poly.pdbx_seq_one_letter_code
_entity_poly.pdbx_strand_id
1 'polypeptide(L)'
;MVVSLLTEELVRRGHQVTLFASGDAETLAHLDAGCDRALRPLGVLPPEYAIYEQRQLGKVFDRAGEFDIIHSHMDAAALAYAHRSPTPVVHTLHGPFTPAAEKTFCQYRQQNLITVSESLQRPELGLNYVATVYNAIDLDQFDFYPQPQDPPYLAFLGRMSAEKGPHLAIEIAKRTGWHLKMAGKVGFADQEFFDQQVAPHIDGQQIEFLGEVSQADKKALIGQATATLFPIIWPEPFGLVMIESMACGTPLIAMALGSVMEVMADGTTGFLCHTVDDCVAAVADIHRISRRACRDHVEDNFGVGRMVDGYEAVYRELMGDRGQSIRPPQPRTVDRRPVPLKSVEADL
;
A
#
# COMPACT_ATOMS: atom_id res chain seq x y z
N MET A 1 2.08 1.34 -10.18
CA MET A 1 1.01 0.32 -10.04
C MET A 1 -0.35 0.96 -9.78
N VAL A 2 -0.62 1.59 -8.64
CA VAL A 2 -1.97 2.15 -8.33
C VAL A 2 -2.45 3.15 -9.38
N VAL A 3 -1.61 4.13 -9.76
CA VAL A 3 -1.94 5.11 -10.82
C VAL A 3 -2.24 4.43 -12.15
N SER A 4 -1.46 3.41 -12.52
CA SER A 4 -1.71 2.63 -13.74
C SER A 4 -3.07 1.92 -13.68
N LEU A 5 -3.38 1.21 -12.57
CA LEU A 5 -4.67 0.55 -12.41
C LEU A 5 -5.85 1.54 -12.50
N LEU A 6 -5.73 2.70 -11.86
CA LEU A 6 -6.73 3.76 -11.94
C LEU A 6 -6.90 4.26 -13.37
N THR A 7 -5.79 4.58 -14.04
CA THR A 7 -5.79 5.12 -15.41
C THR A 7 -6.46 4.15 -16.39
N GLU A 8 -6.02 2.88 -16.38
CA GLU A 8 -6.53 1.87 -17.30
C GLU A 8 -8.03 1.61 -17.10
N GLU A 9 -8.47 1.54 -15.83
CA GLU A 9 -9.88 1.29 -15.54
C GLU A 9 -10.76 2.50 -15.89
N LEU A 10 -10.31 3.74 -15.66
CA LEU A 10 -11.03 4.93 -16.08
C LEU A 10 -11.21 4.96 -17.62
N VAL A 11 -10.16 4.61 -18.39
CA VAL A 11 -10.27 4.51 -19.85
C VAL A 11 -11.28 3.42 -20.25
N ARG A 12 -11.28 2.25 -19.61
CA ARG A 12 -12.26 1.17 -19.87
C ARG A 12 -13.69 1.59 -19.57
N ARG A 13 -13.88 2.48 -18.60
CA ARG A 13 -15.20 3.06 -18.25
C ARG A 13 -15.63 4.20 -19.19
N GLY A 14 -14.80 4.54 -20.17
CA GLY A 14 -15.13 5.52 -21.21
C GLY A 14 -14.69 6.95 -20.92
N HIS A 15 -13.89 7.18 -19.87
CA HIS A 15 -13.29 8.49 -19.63
C HIS A 15 -12.17 8.79 -20.63
N GLN A 16 -12.05 10.06 -21.04
CA GLN A 16 -10.92 10.55 -21.80
C GLN A 16 -9.79 10.92 -20.82
N VAL A 17 -8.80 10.05 -20.68
CA VAL A 17 -7.71 10.23 -19.71
C VAL A 17 -6.44 10.68 -20.43
N THR A 18 -5.81 11.74 -19.93
CA THR A 18 -4.43 12.10 -20.28
C THR A 18 -3.53 11.76 -19.09
N LEU A 19 -2.59 10.86 -19.30
CA LEU A 19 -1.60 10.46 -18.29
C LEU A 19 -0.30 11.25 -18.51
N PHE A 20 0.08 12.05 -17.54
CA PHE A 20 1.40 12.70 -17.48
C PHE A 20 2.38 11.83 -16.72
N ALA A 21 3.27 11.16 -17.45
CA ALA A 21 4.22 10.20 -16.88
C ALA A 21 5.53 10.18 -17.68
N SER A 22 6.38 9.16 -17.49
CA SER A 22 7.53 8.91 -18.36
C SER A 22 7.08 8.34 -19.71
N GLY A 23 7.84 8.61 -20.78
CA GLY A 23 7.49 8.25 -22.17
C GLY A 23 7.54 6.76 -22.46
N ASP A 24 8.11 5.97 -21.57
CA ASP A 24 8.12 4.50 -21.60
C ASP A 24 6.96 3.88 -20.79
N ALA A 25 5.98 4.68 -20.34
CA ALA A 25 4.79 4.16 -19.68
C ALA A 25 3.85 3.48 -20.69
N GLU A 26 3.46 2.25 -20.41
CA GLU A 26 2.46 1.51 -21.17
C GLU A 26 1.07 1.82 -20.62
N THR A 27 0.18 2.39 -21.46
CA THR A 27 -1.16 2.82 -21.05
C THR A 27 -2.12 2.89 -22.21
N LEU A 28 -3.42 2.69 -21.95
CA LEU A 28 -4.52 2.94 -22.88
C LEU A 28 -4.89 4.43 -22.97
N ALA A 29 -4.47 5.22 -21.99
CA ALA A 29 -4.71 6.65 -21.95
C ALA A 29 -3.87 7.41 -22.98
N HIS A 30 -4.22 8.67 -23.25
CA HIS A 30 -3.34 9.57 -23.98
C HIS A 30 -2.12 9.88 -23.09
N LEU A 31 -0.92 9.41 -23.50
CA LEU A 31 0.32 9.68 -22.79
C LEU A 31 0.92 11.04 -23.20
N ASP A 32 1.09 11.93 -22.22
CA ASP A 32 1.85 13.17 -22.38
C ASP A 32 3.13 13.10 -21.54
N ALA A 33 4.25 12.76 -22.18
CA ALA A 33 5.49 12.47 -21.49
C ALA A 33 6.15 13.71 -20.87
N GLY A 34 6.46 13.63 -19.57
CA GLY A 34 7.28 14.62 -18.86
C GLY A 34 8.79 14.41 -19.08
N CYS A 35 9.19 13.18 -19.38
CA CYS A 35 10.55 12.77 -19.72
C CYS A 35 10.49 11.53 -20.62
N ASP A 36 11.57 11.22 -21.35
CA ASP A 36 11.57 10.14 -22.35
C ASP A 36 11.44 8.75 -21.72
N ARG A 37 12.03 8.55 -20.55
CA ARG A 37 12.04 7.27 -19.83
C ARG A 37 11.97 7.47 -18.33
N ALA A 38 11.58 6.42 -17.61
CA ALA A 38 11.59 6.37 -16.16
C ALA A 38 12.99 6.71 -15.61
N LEU A 39 13.05 7.64 -14.66
CA LEU A 39 14.32 8.23 -14.18
C LEU A 39 15.17 7.22 -13.38
N ARG A 40 14.52 6.36 -12.61
CA ARG A 40 15.20 5.41 -11.72
C ARG A 40 16.08 4.39 -12.47
N PRO A 41 15.61 3.73 -13.55
CA PRO A 41 16.45 2.84 -14.36
C PRO A 41 17.59 3.56 -15.06
N LEU A 42 17.46 4.88 -15.31
CA LEU A 42 18.51 5.69 -15.90
C LEU A 42 19.59 6.13 -14.88
N GLY A 43 19.44 5.77 -13.60
CA GLY A 43 20.40 6.15 -12.56
C GLY A 43 20.34 7.62 -12.18
N VAL A 44 19.29 8.35 -12.57
CA VAL A 44 19.07 9.74 -12.13
C VAL A 44 18.94 9.74 -10.61
N LEU A 45 19.64 10.66 -9.95
CA LEU A 45 19.63 10.75 -8.50
C LEU A 45 18.36 11.46 -7.98
N PRO A 46 17.84 11.07 -6.81
CA PRO A 46 16.63 11.67 -6.25
C PRO A 46 16.61 13.21 -6.18
N PRO A 47 17.71 13.92 -5.89
CA PRO A 47 17.71 15.39 -5.90
C PRO A 47 17.36 16.02 -7.27
N GLU A 48 17.63 15.30 -8.36
CA GLU A 48 17.31 15.79 -9.71
C GLU A 48 15.84 15.55 -10.09
N TYR A 49 15.13 14.64 -9.39
CA TYR A 49 13.72 14.33 -9.67
C TYR A 49 12.85 15.59 -9.63
N ALA A 50 13.14 16.51 -8.68
CA ALA A 50 12.39 17.75 -8.55
C ALA A 50 12.34 18.59 -9.83
N ILE A 51 13.40 18.56 -10.66
CA ILE A 51 13.46 19.30 -11.93
C ILE A 51 12.45 18.69 -12.93
N TYR A 52 12.42 17.35 -13.02
CA TYR A 52 11.50 16.65 -13.91
C TYR A 52 10.05 16.80 -13.43
N GLU A 53 9.81 16.72 -12.13
CA GLU A 53 8.51 16.94 -11.51
C GLU A 53 7.98 18.33 -11.79
N GLN A 54 8.81 19.38 -11.63
CA GLN A 54 8.41 20.75 -11.93
C GLN A 54 8.09 20.94 -13.43
N ARG A 55 8.86 20.32 -14.33
CA ARG A 55 8.55 20.35 -15.77
C ARG A 55 7.22 19.68 -16.09
N GLN A 56 6.95 18.53 -15.47
CA GLN A 56 5.69 17.81 -15.63
C GLN A 56 4.51 18.63 -15.09
N LEU A 57 4.64 19.20 -13.90
CA LEU A 57 3.63 20.09 -13.32
C LEU A 57 3.37 21.31 -14.20
N GLY A 58 4.42 21.95 -14.72
CA GLY A 58 4.26 23.05 -15.68
C GLY A 58 3.40 22.64 -16.87
N LYS A 59 3.72 21.52 -17.54
CA LYS A 59 2.92 21.00 -18.68
C LYS A 59 1.46 20.75 -18.33
N VAL A 60 1.19 20.16 -17.17
CA VAL A 60 -0.19 19.89 -16.72
C VAL A 60 -0.95 21.19 -16.55
N PHE A 61 -0.39 22.14 -15.79
CA PHE A 61 -1.12 23.34 -15.38
C PHE A 61 -1.18 24.42 -16.46
N ASP A 62 -0.25 24.44 -17.42
CA ASP A 62 -0.35 25.26 -18.65
C ASP A 62 -1.57 24.85 -19.51
N ARG A 63 -1.99 23.59 -19.41
CA ARG A 63 -3.13 22.99 -20.11
C ARG A 63 -4.34 22.76 -19.21
N ALA A 64 -4.36 23.28 -17.99
CA ALA A 64 -5.39 22.97 -17.01
C ALA A 64 -6.82 23.13 -17.54
N GLY A 65 -7.08 24.18 -18.35
CA GLY A 65 -8.39 24.45 -18.94
C GLY A 65 -8.88 23.44 -19.99
N GLU A 66 -8.06 22.46 -20.37
CA GLU A 66 -8.46 21.38 -21.28
C GLU A 66 -9.12 20.19 -20.54
N PHE A 67 -9.07 20.17 -19.20
CA PHE A 67 -9.53 19.07 -18.37
C PHE A 67 -10.74 19.46 -17.51
N ASP A 68 -11.64 18.51 -17.29
CA ASP A 68 -12.76 18.68 -16.34
C ASP A 68 -12.29 18.58 -14.89
N ILE A 69 -11.27 17.75 -14.65
CA ILE A 69 -10.62 17.56 -13.35
C ILE A 69 -9.15 17.15 -13.54
N ILE A 70 -8.31 17.55 -12.61
CA ILE A 70 -6.90 17.13 -12.53
C ILE A 70 -6.70 16.30 -11.26
N HIS A 71 -6.19 15.08 -11.39
CA HIS A 71 -5.85 14.22 -10.27
C HIS A 71 -4.33 14.10 -10.12
N SER A 72 -3.80 14.59 -9.00
CA SER A 72 -2.36 14.58 -8.70
C SER A 72 -2.02 13.49 -7.69
N HIS A 73 -0.95 12.74 -8.00
CA HIS A 73 -0.32 11.77 -7.09
C HIS A 73 1.10 12.22 -6.67
N MET A 74 1.33 13.54 -6.71
CA MET A 74 2.65 14.15 -6.47
C MET A 74 2.75 14.81 -5.08
N ASP A 75 1.95 14.35 -4.12
CA ASP A 75 1.92 14.87 -2.76
C ASP A 75 1.95 16.42 -2.72
N ALA A 76 2.83 17.02 -1.91
CA ALA A 76 2.92 18.47 -1.73
C ALA A 76 3.42 19.24 -2.96
N ALA A 77 4.09 18.60 -3.93
CA ALA A 77 4.72 19.29 -5.05
C ALA A 77 3.72 20.01 -5.98
N ALA A 78 2.49 19.48 -6.09
CA ALA A 78 1.46 20.05 -6.96
C ALA A 78 0.64 21.18 -6.33
N LEU A 79 0.66 21.36 -5.01
CA LEU A 79 -0.26 22.23 -4.26
C LEU A 79 -0.21 23.71 -4.71
N ALA A 80 0.98 24.23 -4.94
CA ALA A 80 1.17 25.62 -5.36
C ALA A 80 0.61 25.90 -6.76
N TYR A 81 0.67 24.92 -7.65
CA TYR A 81 0.07 24.98 -8.99
C TYR A 81 -1.44 24.82 -8.90
N ALA A 82 -1.91 23.82 -8.16
CA ALA A 82 -3.33 23.52 -7.97
C ALA A 82 -4.09 24.71 -7.39
N HIS A 83 -3.50 25.45 -6.46
CA HIS A 83 -4.09 26.64 -5.87
C HIS A 83 -4.46 27.73 -6.89
N ARG A 84 -3.80 27.76 -8.03
CA ARG A 84 -4.02 28.74 -9.12
C ARG A 84 -4.77 28.15 -10.31
N SER A 85 -5.10 26.89 -10.27
CA SER A 85 -5.76 26.19 -11.37
C SER A 85 -7.21 26.66 -11.54
N PRO A 86 -7.68 26.94 -12.77
CA PRO A 86 -9.10 27.17 -13.05
C PRO A 86 -9.91 25.88 -12.98
N THR A 87 -9.26 24.72 -13.16
CA THR A 87 -9.87 23.40 -13.13
C THR A 87 -9.77 22.81 -11.72
N PRO A 88 -10.81 22.14 -11.21
CA PRO A 88 -10.73 21.43 -9.94
C PRO A 88 -9.55 20.47 -9.90
N VAL A 89 -8.83 20.46 -8.78
CA VAL A 89 -7.71 19.53 -8.54
C VAL A 89 -8.00 18.71 -7.31
N VAL A 90 -7.67 17.43 -7.38
CA VAL A 90 -7.68 16.52 -6.24
C VAL A 90 -6.31 15.86 -6.10
N HIS A 91 -5.88 15.61 -4.86
CA HIS A 91 -4.57 15.05 -4.56
C HIS A 91 -4.72 13.77 -3.77
N THR A 92 -4.19 12.64 -4.26
CA THR A 92 -4.08 11.43 -3.45
C THR A 92 -2.73 11.39 -2.75
N LEU A 93 -2.77 11.24 -1.43
CA LEU A 93 -1.62 11.13 -0.55
C LEU A 93 -1.23 9.67 -0.37
N HIS A 94 0.02 9.34 -0.71
CA HIS A 94 0.55 7.98 -0.64
C HIS A 94 1.56 7.76 0.49
N GLY A 95 2.03 8.83 1.11
CA GLY A 95 3.04 8.78 2.15
C GLY A 95 2.70 9.62 3.37
N PRO A 96 3.45 9.41 4.46
CA PRO A 96 3.27 10.19 5.67
C PRO A 96 3.74 11.64 5.47
N PHE A 97 3.22 12.53 6.30
CA PHE A 97 3.63 13.93 6.29
C PHE A 97 5.06 14.07 6.86
N THR A 98 5.97 14.58 6.03
CA THR A 98 7.22 15.12 6.57
C THR A 98 6.98 16.51 7.16
N PRO A 99 7.85 17.03 8.07
CA PRO A 99 7.67 18.38 8.63
C PRO A 99 7.60 19.49 7.57
N ALA A 100 8.30 19.32 6.44
CA ALA A 100 8.25 20.28 5.32
C ALA A 100 6.96 20.17 4.54
N ALA A 101 6.50 18.93 4.25
CA ALA A 101 5.24 18.67 3.60
C ALA A 101 4.05 19.20 4.43
N GLU A 102 4.04 18.95 5.75
CA GLU A 102 3.03 19.45 6.69
C GLU A 102 2.85 20.97 6.59
N LYS A 103 3.95 21.73 6.62
CA LYS A 103 3.91 23.18 6.46
C LYS A 103 3.30 23.59 5.13
N THR A 104 3.63 22.89 4.06
CA THR A 104 3.12 23.17 2.72
C THR A 104 1.63 22.85 2.63
N PHE A 105 1.18 21.71 3.15
CA PHE A 105 -0.25 21.37 3.21
C PHE A 105 -1.05 22.39 4.04
N CYS A 106 -0.53 22.83 5.19
CA CYS A 106 -1.16 23.86 6.02
C CYS A 106 -1.27 25.22 5.29
N GLN A 107 -0.34 25.54 4.38
CA GLN A 107 -0.44 26.75 3.57
C GLN A 107 -1.55 26.63 2.52
N TYR A 108 -1.80 25.44 1.99
CA TYR A 108 -2.80 25.16 0.94
C TYR A 108 -3.95 24.28 1.46
N ARG A 109 -4.36 24.46 2.70
CA ARG A 109 -5.32 23.60 3.43
C ARG A 109 -6.70 23.43 2.77
N GLN A 110 -7.06 24.29 1.79
CA GLN A 110 -8.31 24.21 1.05
C GLN A 110 -8.25 23.24 -0.15
N GLN A 111 -7.06 22.68 -0.46
CA GLN A 111 -6.93 21.72 -1.54
C GLN A 111 -7.63 20.41 -1.19
N ASN A 112 -8.26 19.80 -2.20
CA ASN A 112 -9.01 18.55 -1.99
C ASN A 112 -8.03 17.37 -1.85
N LEU A 113 -8.02 16.73 -0.70
CA LEU A 113 -7.11 15.63 -0.39
C LEU A 113 -7.87 14.31 -0.27
N ILE A 114 -7.37 13.29 -0.92
CA ILE A 114 -7.76 11.91 -0.73
C ILE A 114 -6.63 11.19 -0.02
N THR A 115 -6.94 10.42 1.01
CA THR A 115 -5.97 9.55 1.67
C THR A 115 -6.18 8.09 1.27
N VAL A 116 -5.11 7.29 1.26
CA VAL A 116 -5.18 5.85 0.94
C VAL A 116 -5.56 5.00 2.15
N SER A 117 -5.71 5.61 3.32
CA SER A 117 -6.25 5.02 4.56
C SER A 117 -6.76 6.13 5.49
N GLU A 118 -7.65 5.81 6.41
CA GLU A 118 -8.10 6.77 7.42
C GLU A 118 -6.96 7.14 8.38
N SER A 119 -6.10 6.18 8.71
CA SER A 119 -4.94 6.37 9.58
C SER A 119 -3.90 7.35 9.04
N LEU A 120 -3.91 7.63 7.73
CA LEU A 120 -3.04 8.63 7.11
C LEU A 120 -3.53 10.06 7.35
N GLN A 121 -4.79 10.26 7.71
CA GLN A 121 -5.33 11.59 7.98
C GLN A 121 -4.73 12.20 9.26
N ARG A 122 -4.57 13.51 9.23
CA ARG A 122 -4.09 14.35 10.32
C ARG A 122 -5.14 15.41 10.64
N PRO A 123 -6.25 15.03 11.33
CA PRO A 123 -7.38 15.94 11.58
C PRO A 123 -6.98 17.23 12.31
N GLU A 124 -5.95 17.16 13.15
CA GLU A 124 -5.40 18.29 13.90
C GLU A 124 -4.81 19.41 13.00
N LEU A 125 -4.48 19.09 11.73
CA LEU A 125 -3.98 20.09 10.80
C LEU A 125 -5.10 20.88 10.10
N GLY A 126 -6.36 20.47 10.24
CA GLY A 126 -7.52 21.13 9.62
C GLY A 126 -7.45 21.18 8.10
N LEU A 127 -6.96 20.11 7.47
CA LEU A 127 -6.87 19.95 6.03
C LEU A 127 -8.21 19.48 5.45
N ASN A 128 -8.46 19.76 4.17
CA ASN A 128 -9.69 19.39 3.49
C ASN A 128 -9.60 17.96 2.93
N TYR A 129 -9.83 16.96 3.78
CA TYR A 129 -9.96 15.56 3.35
C TYR A 129 -11.35 15.32 2.76
N VAL A 130 -11.42 15.11 1.44
CA VAL A 130 -12.69 14.89 0.72
C VAL A 130 -13.10 13.41 0.71
N ALA A 131 -12.14 12.49 0.80
CA ALA A 131 -12.41 11.06 0.89
C ALA A 131 -11.20 10.27 1.42
N THR A 132 -11.46 9.01 1.82
CA THR A 132 -10.47 7.94 1.89
C THR A 132 -10.78 6.94 0.78
N VAL A 133 -9.80 6.67 -0.10
CA VAL A 133 -9.92 5.67 -1.17
C VAL A 133 -8.77 4.68 -1.03
N TYR A 134 -9.08 3.47 -0.60
CA TYR A 134 -8.08 2.42 -0.44
C TYR A 134 -7.44 2.04 -1.77
N ASN A 135 -6.14 1.76 -1.75
CA ASN A 135 -5.45 1.19 -2.90
C ASN A 135 -6.02 -0.18 -3.24
N ALA A 136 -5.87 -0.57 -4.50
CA ALA A 136 -6.33 -1.85 -5.01
C ALA A 136 -5.21 -2.61 -5.72
N ILE A 137 -5.49 -3.87 -5.99
CA ILE A 137 -4.70 -4.72 -6.88
C ILE A 137 -5.59 -5.33 -7.97
N ASP A 138 -4.95 -5.66 -9.08
CA ASP A 138 -5.58 -6.47 -10.13
C ASP A 138 -5.54 -7.96 -9.69
N LEU A 139 -6.69 -8.44 -9.23
CA LEU A 139 -6.83 -9.79 -8.67
C LEU A 139 -6.52 -10.90 -9.68
N ASP A 140 -6.72 -10.65 -10.98
CA ASP A 140 -6.43 -11.63 -12.03
C ASP A 140 -4.93 -11.88 -12.17
N GLN A 141 -4.11 -10.99 -11.64
CA GLN A 141 -2.66 -11.18 -11.60
C GLN A 141 -2.16 -12.01 -10.43
N PHE A 142 -3.01 -12.39 -9.47
CA PHE A 142 -2.63 -13.12 -8.26
C PHE A 142 -3.33 -14.47 -8.20
N ASP A 143 -2.57 -15.55 -8.41
CA ASP A 143 -3.07 -16.92 -8.26
C ASP A 143 -3.42 -17.21 -6.81
N PHE A 144 -4.51 -17.95 -6.61
CA PHE A 144 -4.88 -18.44 -5.30
C PHE A 144 -4.15 -19.75 -4.98
N TYR A 145 -3.45 -19.79 -3.86
CA TYR A 145 -2.75 -20.96 -3.33
C TYR A 145 -3.55 -21.56 -2.18
N PRO A 146 -4.25 -22.69 -2.36
CA PRO A 146 -5.11 -23.27 -1.32
C PRO A 146 -4.34 -23.85 -0.15
N GLN A 147 -3.06 -24.14 -0.33
CA GLN A 147 -2.16 -24.68 0.69
C GLN A 147 -0.76 -24.05 0.58
N PRO A 148 -0.03 -23.93 1.69
CA PRO A 148 1.37 -23.51 1.64
C PRO A 148 2.25 -24.59 1.01
N GLN A 149 3.46 -24.22 0.63
CA GLN A 149 4.48 -25.16 0.17
C GLN A 149 4.94 -26.10 1.30
N ASP A 150 5.39 -27.30 0.93
CA ASP A 150 6.11 -28.22 1.82
C ASP A 150 7.58 -28.34 1.36
N PRO A 151 8.59 -28.10 2.20
CA PRO A 151 8.50 -27.71 3.61
C PRO A 151 7.96 -26.28 3.81
N PRO A 152 7.24 -26.04 4.92
CA PRO A 152 6.59 -24.76 5.17
C PRO A 152 7.59 -23.68 5.59
N TYR A 153 7.26 -22.41 5.23
CA TYR A 153 8.08 -21.25 5.60
C TYR A 153 7.22 -20.00 5.88
N LEU A 154 7.81 -19.04 6.58
CA LEU A 154 7.30 -17.69 6.72
C LEU A 154 7.92 -16.79 5.64
N ALA A 155 7.16 -15.85 5.10
CA ALA A 155 7.67 -14.87 4.14
C ALA A 155 7.79 -13.48 4.77
N PHE A 156 8.78 -12.71 4.32
CA PHE A 156 8.86 -11.27 4.52
C PHE A 156 9.09 -10.62 3.15
N LEU A 157 8.26 -9.64 2.81
CA LEU A 157 8.39 -8.89 1.56
C LEU A 157 8.33 -7.39 1.85
N GLY A 158 9.41 -6.67 1.59
CA GLY A 158 9.48 -5.25 1.81
C GLY A 158 10.88 -4.69 1.66
N ARG A 159 11.00 -3.36 1.72
CA ARG A 159 12.30 -2.73 1.78
C ARG A 159 13.04 -3.18 3.05
N MET A 160 14.34 -3.42 2.93
CA MET A 160 15.20 -3.82 4.06
C MET A 160 15.60 -2.61 4.91
N SER A 161 14.59 -1.92 5.44
CA SER A 161 14.73 -0.72 6.27
C SER A 161 14.17 -0.96 7.67
N ALA A 162 14.63 -0.19 8.64
CA ALA A 162 14.26 -0.38 10.04
C ALA A 162 12.73 -0.31 10.25
N GLU A 163 12.05 0.65 9.60
CA GLU A 163 10.61 0.83 9.74
C GLU A 163 9.77 -0.33 9.21
N LYS A 164 10.30 -1.12 8.25
CA LYS A 164 9.62 -2.33 7.73
C LYS A 164 9.84 -3.56 8.58
N GLY A 165 10.82 -3.55 9.49
CA GLY A 165 11.03 -4.56 10.50
C GLY A 165 11.61 -5.91 10.03
N PRO A 166 12.53 -5.99 9.03
CA PRO A 166 13.11 -7.28 8.63
C PRO A 166 13.88 -7.95 9.77
N HIS A 167 14.52 -7.18 10.66
CA HIS A 167 15.18 -7.67 11.86
C HIS A 167 14.20 -8.32 12.85
N LEU A 168 12.98 -7.78 12.97
CA LEU A 168 11.92 -8.37 13.79
C LEU A 168 11.35 -9.64 13.17
N ALA A 169 11.23 -9.69 11.83
CA ALA A 169 10.86 -10.92 11.13
C ALA A 169 11.87 -12.05 11.39
N ILE A 170 13.17 -11.72 11.38
CA ILE A 170 14.25 -12.65 11.72
C ILE A 170 14.13 -13.11 13.19
N GLU A 171 13.88 -12.19 14.12
CA GLU A 171 13.67 -12.53 15.53
C GLU A 171 12.51 -13.51 15.72
N ILE A 172 11.35 -13.21 15.11
CA ILE A 172 10.17 -14.08 15.15
C ILE A 172 10.51 -15.46 14.60
N ALA A 173 11.15 -15.55 13.44
CA ALA A 173 11.52 -16.83 12.83
C ALA A 173 12.49 -17.65 13.71
N LYS A 174 13.51 -17.01 14.28
CA LYS A 174 14.46 -17.67 15.19
C LYS A 174 13.80 -18.19 16.46
N ARG A 175 12.94 -17.40 17.07
CA ARG A 175 12.24 -17.77 18.32
C ARG A 175 11.23 -18.89 18.11
N THR A 176 10.65 -18.99 16.92
CA THR A 176 9.66 -20.01 16.57
C THR A 176 10.28 -21.24 15.90
N GLY A 177 11.56 -21.17 15.51
CA GLY A 177 12.24 -22.24 14.78
C GLY A 177 11.81 -22.38 13.30
N TRP A 178 11.06 -21.41 12.78
CA TRP A 178 10.58 -21.45 11.41
C TRP A 178 11.64 -21.00 10.41
N HIS A 179 11.55 -21.56 9.20
CA HIS A 179 12.26 -21.05 8.04
C HIS A 179 11.66 -19.74 7.59
N LEU A 180 12.49 -18.73 7.30
CA LEU A 180 12.08 -17.41 6.81
C LEU A 180 12.73 -17.11 5.47
N LYS A 181 11.91 -16.82 4.46
CA LYS A 181 12.35 -16.29 3.17
C LYS A 181 12.03 -14.81 3.09
N MET A 182 13.06 -14.00 2.87
CA MET A 182 12.94 -12.56 2.77
C MET A 182 13.27 -12.08 1.39
N ALA A 183 12.46 -11.16 0.85
CA ALA A 183 12.75 -10.48 -0.41
C ALA A 183 12.50 -8.97 -0.31
N GLY A 184 13.31 -8.21 -1.05
CA GLY A 184 13.14 -6.78 -1.15
C GLY A 184 14.45 -6.03 -1.38
N LYS A 185 14.30 -4.73 -1.60
CA LYS A 185 15.42 -3.86 -1.90
C LYS A 185 16.12 -3.41 -0.61
N VAL A 186 17.46 -3.38 -0.67
CA VAL A 186 18.29 -2.60 0.25
C VAL A 186 18.44 -1.20 -0.37
N GLY A 187 17.84 -0.18 0.25
CA GLY A 187 18.00 1.21 -0.17
C GLY A 187 19.40 1.74 0.18
N PHE A 188 19.89 2.74 -0.55
CA PHE A 188 21.18 3.35 -0.24
C PHE A 188 21.25 3.87 1.21
N ALA A 189 20.16 4.47 1.68
CA ALA A 189 20.07 4.96 3.06
C ALA A 189 19.90 3.83 4.09
N ASP A 190 19.53 2.63 3.66
CA ASP A 190 19.26 1.49 4.54
C ASP A 190 20.45 0.50 4.60
N GLN A 191 21.54 0.76 3.85
CA GLN A 191 22.64 -0.18 3.73
C GLN A 191 23.31 -0.45 5.09
N GLU A 192 23.58 0.56 5.89
CA GLU A 192 24.19 0.40 7.20
C GLU A 192 23.30 -0.44 8.14
N PHE A 193 22.00 -0.17 8.14
CA PHE A 193 21.04 -0.96 8.92
C PHE A 193 21.02 -2.42 8.46
N PHE A 194 21.00 -2.65 7.14
CA PHE A 194 21.02 -4.00 6.58
C PHE A 194 22.27 -4.76 7.01
N ASP A 195 23.45 -4.15 6.85
CA ASP A 195 24.75 -4.77 7.17
C ASP A 195 24.90 -5.12 8.67
N GLN A 196 24.30 -4.30 9.54
CA GLN A 196 24.42 -4.48 10.99
C GLN A 196 23.31 -5.35 11.59
N GLN A 197 22.07 -5.26 11.10
CA GLN A 197 20.90 -5.84 11.74
C GLN A 197 20.25 -6.99 10.96
N VAL A 198 20.57 -7.16 9.68
CA VAL A 198 19.95 -8.19 8.83
C VAL A 198 20.98 -9.19 8.32
N ALA A 199 22.01 -8.72 7.63
CA ALA A 199 23.01 -9.55 6.97
C ALA A 199 23.69 -10.58 7.89
N PRO A 200 24.06 -10.26 9.16
CA PRO A 200 24.71 -11.23 10.05
C PRO A 200 23.82 -12.44 10.40
N HIS A 201 22.52 -12.37 10.13
CA HIS A 201 21.56 -13.40 10.46
C HIS A 201 21.17 -14.29 9.28
N ILE A 202 21.60 -13.92 8.06
CA ILE A 202 21.34 -14.70 6.85
C ILE A 202 22.31 -15.87 6.81
N ASP A 203 21.79 -17.08 7.04
CA ASP A 203 22.58 -18.33 7.08
C ASP A 203 22.33 -19.25 5.88
N GLY A 204 21.33 -18.89 5.02
CA GLY A 204 20.94 -19.68 3.86
C GLY A 204 20.25 -21.01 4.20
N GLN A 205 19.91 -21.22 5.47
CA GLN A 205 19.23 -22.42 5.97
C GLN A 205 17.91 -22.06 6.66
N GLN A 206 17.98 -21.40 7.81
CA GLN A 206 16.79 -20.90 8.49
C GLN A 206 16.36 -19.55 7.96
N ILE A 207 17.30 -18.66 7.66
CA ILE A 207 17.05 -17.31 7.19
C ILE A 207 17.65 -17.15 5.81
N GLU A 208 16.78 -17.04 4.79
CA GLU A 208 17.16 -16.80 3.40
C GLU A 208 16.83 -15.36 2.97
N PHE A 209 17.76 -14.70 2.30
CA PHE A 209 17.53 -13.41 1.64
C PHE A 209 17.70 -13.55 0.15
N LEU A 210 16.63 -13.27 -0.59
CA LEU A 210 16.53 -13.48 -2.04
C LEU A 210 16.88 -12.20 -2.84
N GLY A 211 17.14 -11.07 -2.15
CA GLY A 211 17.33 -9.79 -2.83
C GLY A 211 16.05 -9.22 -3.44
N GLU A 212 16.20 -8.41 -4.48
CA GLU A 212 15.07 -7.94 -5.28
C GLU A 212 14.62 -9.08 -6.22
N VAL A 213 13.33 -9.41 -6.18
CA VAL A 213 12.75 -10.51 -6.96
C VAL A 213 11.83 -9.99 -8.06
N SER A 214 11.64 -10.80 -9.11
CA SER A 214 10.67 -10.48 -10.15
C SER A 214 9.23 -10.49 -9.63
N GLN A 215 8.28 -9.94 -10.39
CA GLN A 215 6.85 -9.98 -10.01
C GLN A 215 6.34 -11.44 -9.89
N ALA A 216 6.81 -12.34 -10.75
CA ALA A 216 6.43 -13.76 -10.67
C ALA A 216 6.98 -14.41 -9.40
N ASP A 217 8.27 -14.21 -9.11
CA ASP A 217 8.90 -14.76 -7.91
C ASP A 217 8.31 -14.17 -6.63
N LYS A 218 7.95 -12.87 -6.65
CA LYS A 218 7.24 -12.22 -5.55
C LYS A 218 5.93 -12.93 -5.23
N LYS A 219 5.10 -13.18 -6.25
CA LYS A 219 3.80 -13.84 -6.09
C LYS A 219 3.97 -15.28 -5.59
N ALA A 220 4.95 -16.01 -6.11
CA ALA A 220 5.28 -17.35 -5.63
C ALA A 220 5.75 -17.33 -4.17
N LEU A 221 6.64 -16.39 -3.80
CA LEU A 221 7.16 -16.23 -2.44
C LEU A 221 6.03 -16.02 -1.43
N ILE A 222 5.13 -15.07 -1.67
CA ILE A 222 4.04 -14.80 -0.73
C ILE A 222 2.93 -15.84 -0.83
N GLY A 223 2.61 -16.35 -2.02
CA GLY A 223 1.52 -17.31 -2.23
C GLY A 223 1.80 -18.68 -1.61
N GLN A 224 3.03 -19.15 -1.66
CA GLN A 224 3.43 -20.44 -1.13
C GLN A 224 3.80 -20.42 0.37
N ALA A 225 3.90 -19.25 0.97
CA ALA A 225 4.20 -19.11 2.39
C ALA A 225 3.06 -19.61 3.28
N THR A 226 3.39 -20.06 4.49
CA THR A 226 2.41 -20.35 5.54
C THR A 226 1.77 -19.08 6.07
N ALA A 227 2.58 -18.04 6.25
CA ALA A 227 2.16 -16.69 6.56
C ALA A 227 3.16 -15.66 6.05
N THR A 228 2.69 -14.45 5.82
CA THR A 228 3.56 -13.29 5.60
C THR A 228 3.71 -12.51 6.90
N LEU A 229 4.95 -12.28 7.33
CA LEU A 229 5.26 -11.41 8.46
C LEU A 229 5.28 -9.96 8.02
N PHE A 230 4.57 -9.10 8.74
CA PHE A 230 4.53 -7.66 8.53
C PHE A 230 4.79 -6.90 9.83
N PRO A 231 6.01 -7.06 10.41
CA PRO A 231 6.37 -6.56 11.74
C PRO A 231 6.88 -5.13 11.68
N ILE A 232 6.11 -4.24 11.06
CA ILE A 232 6.44 -2.82 10.91
C ILE A 232 6.52 -2.11 12.26
N ILE A 233 7.34 -1.04 12.34
CA ILE A 233 7.47 -0.18 13.53
C ILE A 233 7.08 1.27 13.26
N TRP A 234 6.35 1.52 12.19
CA TRP A 234 5.87 2.84 11.78
C TRP A 234 4.40 2.79 11.34
N PRO A 235 3.67 3.91 11.35
CA PRO A 235 2.30 3.94 10.85
C PRO A 235 2.31 3.80 9.31
N GLU A 236 2.07 2.59 8.83
CA GLU A 236 2.04 2.29 7.40
C GLU A 236 0.89 3.03 6.71
N PRO A 237 1.14 3.76 5.62
CA PRO A 237 0.09 4.44 4.87
C PRO A 237 -0.97 3.53 4.28
N PHE A 238 -0.57 2.36 3.72
CA PHE A 238 -1.49 1.36 3.20
C PHE A 238 -0.95 -0.08 3.24
N GLY A 239 0.27 -0.31 2.75
CA GLY A 239 0.90 -1.63 2.77
C GLY A 239 0.34 -2.60 1.73
N LEU A 240 0.59 -2.35 0.44
CA LEU A 240 0.13 -3.20 -0.68
C LEU A 240 0.48 -4.69 -0.50
N VAL A 241 1.60 -5.01 0.14
CA VAL A 241 2.03 -6.38 0.43
C VAL A 241 0.97 -7.16 1.22
N MET A 242 0.20 -6.49 2.08
CA MET A 242 -0.87 -7.14 2.84
C MET A 242 -1.96 -7.67 1.91
N ILE A 243 -2.48 -6.83 1.03
CA ILE A 243 -3.53 -7.26 0.09
C ILE A 243 -3.00 -8.20 -0.99
N GLU A 244 -1.74 -8.05 -1.42
CA GLU A 244 -1.06 -9.00 -2.33
C GLU A 244 -0.94 -10.40 -1.70
N SER A 245 -0.55 -10.47 -0.43
CA SER A 245 -0.44 -11.73 0.32
C SER A 245 -1.80 -12.40 0.49
N MET A 246 -2.79 -11.66 0.98
CA MET A 246 -4.15 -12.15 1.17
C MET A 246 -4.82 -12.55 -0.16
N ALA A 247 -4.54 -11.86 -1.26
CA ALA A 247 -5.01 -12.23 -2.58
C ALA A 247 -4.50 -13.61 -3.02
N CYS A 248 -3.27 -13.94 -2.68
CA CYS A 248 -2.73 -15.29 -2.87
C CYS A 248 -3.30 -16.33 -1.88
N GLY A 249 -4.12 -15.91 -0.91
CA GLY A 249 -4.66 -16.74 0.15
C GLY A 249 -3.76 -16.83 1.38
N THR A 250 -2.64 -16.12 1.43
CA THR A 250 -1.69 -16.23 2.53
C THR A 250 -2.05 -15.27 3.67
N PRO A 251 -2.27 -15.79 4.89
CA PRO A 251 -2.58 -14.97 6.04
C PRO A 251 -1.39 -14.13 6.50
N LEU A 252 -1.68 -13.10 7.28
CA LEU A 252 -0.69 -12.16 7.79
C LEU A 252 -0.51 -12.29 9.31
N ILE A 253 0.72 -12.06 9.77
CA ILE A 253 1.03 -11.75 11.16
C ILE A 253 1.64 -10.35 11.15
N ALA A 254 0.91 -9.35 11.64
CA ALA A 254 1.25 -7.96 11.42
C ALA A 254 1.16 -7.12 12.70
N MET A 255 2.08 -6.15 12.85
CA MET A 255 1.99 -5.15 13.91
C MET A 255 0.83 -4.19 13.63
N ALA A 256 -0.03 -3.96 14.62
CA ALA A 256 -1.26 -3.16 14.53
C ALA A 256 -0.96 -1.64 14.47
N LEU A 257 -0.28 -1.19 13.42
CA LEU A 257 0.14 0.19 13.23
C LEU A 257 -0.37 0.76 11.89
N GLY A 258 -0.82 2.01 11.91
CA GLY A 258 -1.31 2.70 10.71
C GLY A 258 -2.49 1.97 10.07
N SER A 259 -2.44 1.79 8.77
CA SER A 259 -3.49 1.16 7.96
C SER A 259 -3.70 -0.34 8.20
N VAL A 260 -2.80 -1.00 8.92
CA VAL A 260 -2.90 -2.46 9.16
C VAL A 260 -4.25 -2.82 9.78
N MET A 261 -4.74 -1.99 10.72
CA MET A 261 -6.04 -2.20 11.38
C MET A 261 -7.25 -1.94 10.46
N GLU A 262 -7.03 -1.30 9.31
CA GLU A 262 -8.08 -1.03 8.32
C GLU A 262 -8.09 -2.09 7.22
N VAL A 263 -6.90 -2.59 6.87
CA VAL A 263 -6.67 -3.52 5.76
C VAL A 263 -6.89 -4.97 6.17
N MET A 264 -6.56 -5.32 7.41
CA MET A 264 -6.71 -6.68 7.94
C MET A 264 -7.99 -6.84 8.76
N ALA A 265 -8.54 -8.06 8.73
CA ALA A 265 -9.59 -8.52 9.64
C ALA A 265 -8.98 -9.53 10.63
N ASP A 266 -8.79 -9.09 11.89
CA ASP A 266 -8.17 -9.88 12.94
C ASP A 266 -8.89 -11.21 13.16
N GLY A 267 -8.14 -12.31 13.29
CA GLY A 267 -8.65 -13.67 13.43
C GLY A 267 -9.32 -14.23 12.16
N THR A 268 -9.42 -13.46 11.08
CA THR A 268 -10.01 -13.88 9.79
C THR A 268 -8.98 -13.92 8.67
N THR A 269 -8.18 -12.85 8.54
CA THR A 269 -7.14 -12.75 7.49
C THR A 269 -5.72 -12.89 8.05
N GLY A 270 -5.60 -13.07 9.35
CA GLY A 270 -4.35 -13.15 10.10
C GLY A 270 -4.53 -12.66 11.52
N PHE A 271 -3.43 -12.28 12.15
CA PHE A 271 -3.41 -11.79 13.52
C PHE A 271 -2.80 -10.40 13.61
N LEU A 272 -3.51 -9.50 14.33
CA LEU A 272 -3.02 -8.18 14.71
C LEU A 272 -2.23 -8.29 16.01
N CYS A 273 -0.97 -7.91 15.98
CA CYS A 273 -0.03 -8.01 17.09
C CYS A 273 0.38 -6.63 17.59
N HIS A 274 0.67 -6.50 18.87
CA HIS A 274 1.16 -5.25 19.47
C HIS A 274 2.63 -5.34 19.88
N THR A 275 3.13 -6.57 20.03
CA THR A 275 4.51 -6.89 20.41
C THR A 275 5.07 -8.02 19.54
N VAL A 276 6.39 -8.18 19.55
CA VAL A 276 7.04 -9.34 18.92
C VAL A 276 6.60 -10.65 19.61
N ASP A 277 6.33 -10.61 20.91
CA ASP A 277 5.83 -11.79 21.65
C ASP A 277 4.47 -12.24 21.12
N ASP A 278 3.56 -11.29 20.81
CA ASP A 278 2.28 -11.59 20.18
C ASP A 278 2.48 -12.23 18.81
N CYS A 279 3.43 -11.70 18.00
CA CYS A 279 3.75 -12.28 16.71
C CYS A 279 4.26 -13.71 16.82
N VAL A 280 5.13 -13.97 17.79
CA VAL A 280 5.65 -15.33 18.08
C VAL A 280 4.51 -16.28 18.46
N ALA A 281 3.60 -15.85 19.32
CA ALA A 281 2.41 -16.64 19.69
C ALA A 281 1.49 -16.88 18.47
N ALA A 282 1.27 -15.87 17.64
CA ALA A 282 0.43 -15.95 16.45
C ALA A 282 0.93 -16.96 15.42
N VAL A 283 2.25 -17.20 15.32
CA VAL A 283 2.81 -18.23 14.44
C VAL A 283 2.26 -19.62 14.76
N ALA A 284 2.09 -19.95 16.03
CA ALA A 284 1.55 -21.24 16.45
C ALA A 284 0.09 -21.44 16.04
N ASP A 285 -0.69 -20.36 16.01
CA ASP A 285 -2.12 -20.37 15.73
C ASP A 285 -2.48 -20.08 14.25
N ILE A 286 -1.49 -19.80 13.39
CA ILE A 286 -1.72 -19.36 12.02
C ILE A 286 -2.51 -20.38 11.18
N HIS A 287 -2.41 -21.66 11.52
CA HIS A 287 -3.15 -22.76 10.88
C HIS A 287 -4.68 -22.64 11.03
N ARG A 288 -5.16 -21.79 11.94
CA ARG A 288 -6.60 -21.54 12.16
C ARG A 288 -7.18 -20.58 11.13
N ILE A 289 -6.33 -19.84 10.41
CA ILE A 289 -6.77 -18.86 9.42
C ILE A 289 -7.03 -19.55 8.08
N SER A 290 -8.24 -19.31 7.54
CA SER A 290 -8.63 -19.84 6.23
C SER A 290 -7.98 -19.02 5.11
N ARG A 291 -7.21 -19.68 4.26
CA ARG A 291 -6.63 -19.05 3.07
C ARG A 291 -7.70 -18.52 2.12
N ARG A 292 -8.83 -19.22 2.02
CA ARG A 292 -9.97 -18.75 1.19
C ARG A 292 -10.58 -17.47 1.77
N ALA A 293 -10.72 -17.37 3.09
CA ALA A 293 -11.20 -16.14 3.72
C ALA A 293 -10.29 -14.94 3.48
N CYS A 294 -8.95 -15.15 3.43
CA CYS A 294 -8.00 -14.10 3.06
C CYS A 294 -8.28 -13.59 1.63
N ARG A 295 -8.47 -14.51 0.68
CA ARG A 295 -8.77 -14.16 -0.72
C ARG A 295 -10.11 -13.45 -0.84
N ASP A 296 -11.17 -13.97 -0.24
CA ASP A 296 -12.51 -13.37 -0.26
C ASP A 296 -12.50 -11.94 0.29
N HIS A 297 -11.75 -11.72 1.36
CA HIS A 297 -11.60 -10.38 1.95
C HIS A 297 -11.03 -9.35 0.96
N VAL A 298 -10.05 -9.76 0.14
CA VAL A 298 -9.46 -8.86 -0.87
C VAL A 298 -10.42 -8.67 -2.04
N GLU A 299 -11.08 -9.73 -2.51
CA GLU A 299 -12.10 -9.66 -3.57
C GLU A 299 -13.23 -8.70 -3.20
N ASP A 300 -13.67 -8.72 -1.96
CA ASP A 300 -14.75 -7.87 -1.47
C ASP A 300 -14.33 -6.40 -1.26
N ASN A 301 -13.05 -6.12 -0.95
CA ASN A 301 -12.67 -4.80 -0.43
C ASN A 301 -11.60 -4.06 -1.24
N PHE A 302 -10.72 -4.76 -1.98
CA PHE A 302 -9.51 -4.16 -2.56
C PHE A 302 -9.34 -4.43 -4.06
N GLY A 303 -10.43 -4.68 -4.77
CA GLY A 303 -10.45 -4.79 -6.23
C GLY A 303 -10.41 -3.42 -6.91
N VAL A 304 -9.88 -3.39 -8.15
CA VAL A 304 -9.71 -2.15 -8.94
C VAL A 304 -11.04 -1.40 -9.12
N GLY A 305 -12.14 -2.13 -9.40
CA GLY A 305 -13.46 -1.52 -9.59
C GLY A 305 -13.88 -0.68 -8.39
N ARG A 306 -13.72 -1.21 -7.16
CA ARG A 306 -14.08 -0.50 -5.94
C ARG A 306 -13.24 0.76 -5.69
N MET A 307 -11.94 0.69 -5.97
CA MET A 307 -11.06 1.85 -5.89
C MET A 307 -11.52 2.94 -6.85
N VAL A 308 -11.80 2.59 -8.10
CA VAL A 308 -12.19 3.55 -9.13
C VAL A 308 -13.58 4.13 -8.83
N ASP A 309 -14.53 3.34 -8.31
CA ASP A 309 -15.84 3.86 -7.85
C ASP A 309 -15.66 4.98 -6.83
N GLY A 310 -14.71 4.81 -5.89
CA GLY A 310 -14.38 5.83 -4.89
C GLY A 310 -13.85 7.12 -5.53
N TYR A 311 -12.91 7.00 -6.46
CA TYR A 311 -12.36 8.16 -7.16
C TYR A 311 -13.40 8.85 -8.03
N GLU A 312 -14.21 8.12 -8.81
CA GLU A 312 -15.28 8.70 -9.63
C GLU A 312 -16.32 9.44 -8.79
N ALA A 313 -16.64 8.95 -7.59
CA ALA A 313 -17.55 9.64 -6.68
C ALA A 313 -17.02 11.03 -6.32
N VAL A 314 -15.72 11.12 -5.97
CA VAL A 314 -15.06 12.40 -5.68
C VAL A 314 -15.01 13.30 -6.90
N TYR A 315 -14.72 12.76 -8.09
CA TYR A 315 -14.68 13.56 -9.31
C TYR A 315 -16.03 14.20 -9.61
N ARG A 316 -17.14 13.45 -9.54
CA ARG A 316 -18.50 13.97 -9.74
C ARG A 316 -18.84 15.07 -8.74
N GLU A 317 -18.47 14.90 -7.46
CA GLU A 317 -18.71 15.90 -6.44
C GLU A 317 -17.97 17.22 -6.75
N LEU A 318 -16.68 17.12 -7.08
CA LEU A 318 -15.83 18.29 -7.35
C LEU A 318 -16.19 19.03 -8.65
N MET A 319 -16.68 18.30 -9.66
CA MET A 319 -17.17 18.88 -10.90
C MET A 319 -18.57 19.50 -10.77
N GLY A 320 -19.23 19.33 -9.62
CA GLY A 320 -20.54 19.94 -9.36
C GLY A 320 -21.71 19.10 -9.85
N ASP A 321 -21.51 17.84 -10.17
CA ASP A 321 -22.55 16.87 -10.51
C ASP A 321 -23.31 16.44 -9.24
N ARG A 322 -24.20 17.32 -8.75
CA ARG A 322 -24.96 17.14 -7.49
C ARG A 322 -26.12 16.12 -7.60
N GLY A 323 -26.03 15.21 -8.53
CA GLY A 323 -26.98 14.13 -8.74
C GLY A 323 -26.54 12.85 -8.04
N GLN A 324 -27.01 12.61 -6.83
CA GLN A 324 -26.81 11.44 -5.96
C GLN A 324 -25.47 11.42 -5.17
N SER A 325 -25.56 11.86 -3.94
CA SER A 325 -24.57 11.59 -2.89
C SER A 325 -24.41 10.06 -2.71
N ILE A 326 -23.47 9.48 -3.41
CA ILE A 326 -23.02 8.11 -3.15
C ILE A 326 -21.86 8.24 -2.14
N ARG A 327 -22.15 7.99 -0.87
CA ARG A 327 -21.07 7.72 0.08
C ARG A 327 -20.24 6.56 -0.48
N PRO A 328 -18.90 6.67 -0.56
CA PRO A 328 -18.08 5.52 -0.90
C PRO A 328 -18.49 4.36 0.01
N PRO A 329 -18.63 3.13 -0.54
CA PRO A 329 -19.01 1.99 0.27
C PRO A 329 -17.94 1.80 1.35
N GLN A 330 -18.34 2.02 2.61
CA GLN A 330 -17.45 1.72 3.75
C GLN A 330 -17.14 0.22 3.73
N PRO A 331 -15.92 -0.20 4.10
CA PRO A 331 -15.62 -1.61 4.29
C PRO A 331 -16.67 -2.19 5.25
N ARG A 332 -17.24 -3.33 4.90
CA ARG A 332 -18.14 -4.05 5.81
C ARG A 332 -17.31 -4.41 7.04
N THR A 333 -17.48 -3.65 8.11
CA THR A 333 -16.90 -3.98 9.42
C THR A 333 -17.48 -5.32 9.83
N VAL A 334 -16.66 -6.35 9.85
CA VAL A 334 -16.96 -7.59 10.56
C VAL A 334 -17.20 -7.20 12.02
N ASP A 335 -18.34 -7.59 12.56
CA ASP A 335 -18.80 -7.25 13.92
C ASP A 335 -17.69 -7.53 14.93
N ARG A 336 -17.19 -6.46 15.57
CA ARG A 336 -16.06 -6.48 16.51
C ARG A 336 -16.47 -7.02 17.88
N ARG A 337 -17.15 -8.16 17.96
CA ARG A 337 -17.37 -8.82 19.25
C ARG A 337 -16.18 -9.71 19.56
N PRO A 338 -15.43 -9.42 20.64
CA PRO A 338 -14.38 -10.32 21.09
C PRO A 338 -15.04 -11.66 21.45
N VAL A 339 -14.54 -12.73 20.86
CA VAL A 339 -14.90 -14.10 21.30
C VAL A 339 -14.38 -14.25 22.74
N PRO A 340 -15.23 -14.54 23.72
CA PRO A 340 -14.76 -14.69 25.08
C PRO A 340 -13.82 -15.89 25.14
N LEU A 341 -12.61 -15.67 25.62
CA LEU A 341 -11.68 -16.73 26.02
C LEU A 341 -12.37 -17.58 27.08
N LYS A 342 -12.67 -18.84 26.74
CA LYS A 342 -13.11 -19.82 27.73
C LYS A 342 -11.93 -20.05 28.68
N SER A 343 -12.12 -19.65 29.94
CA SER A 343 -11.25 -20.02 31.05
C SER A 343 -11.17 -21.54 31.09
N VAL A 344 -9.97 -22.09 30.89
CA VAL A 344 -9.68 -23.49 31.23
C VAL A 344 -9.51 -23.45 32.73
N GLU A 345 -10.53 -23.89 33.47
CA GLU A 345 -10.37 -24.25 34.87
C GLU A 345 -9.40 -25.43 34.95
N ALA A 346 -8.35 -25.25 35.76
CA ALA A 346 -7.46 -26.29 36.17
C ALA A 346 -8.22 -27.20 37.15
N ASP A 347 -8.48 -28.41 36.75
CA ASP A 347 -8.74 -29.51 37.70
C ASP A 347 -7.46 -30.33 37.93
N LEU A 348 -7.14 -30.52 39.19
CA LEU A 348 -6.05 -31.13 39.92
C LEU A 348 -5.40 -32.38 39.31
#